data_9a6ecbcff92c7133707d3e908aaaa9c6
#
_entry.id   9a6ecbcff92c7133707d3e908aaaa9c6
#
_cell.length_a   1.000
_cell.length_b   1.000
_cell.length_c   1.000
_cell.angle_alpha   90.00
_cell.angle_beta   90.00
_cell.angle_gamma   90.00
#
_symmetry.space_group_name_H-M   'P 1'
#
loop_
_entity.id
_entity.type
_entity.pdbx_description
1 polymer ?
#
loop_
_entity_poly.entity_id
_entity_poly.type
_entity_poly.pdbx_seq_one_letter_code
_entity_poly.pdbx_strand_id
1 'polypeptide(L)'
;MQIIDDNTVVVNNSEEFKKALSEENDYNYIYLGNDITLTSGFTINANKTNLIIDGTYNNVKYTYTNNLNESSDVIEASTSNRKITLKNMNIISSHTYGIVYVPSHPNYSNLSVEYNNINFSGVELSCNYYGITKII
;
A
#
# COMPACT_ATOMS: atom_id res chain seq x y z
N MET A 1 5.77 4.37 -16.05
CA MET A 1 6.05 3.17 -15.26
C MET A 1 7.25 2.45 -15.85
N GLN A 2 8.24 2.18 -15.03
CA GLN A 2 9.46 1.50 -15.49
C GLN A 2 9.46 0.04 -15.02
N ILE A 3 9.50 -0.89 -15.96
CA ILE A 3 9.57 -2.33 -15.66
C ILE A 3 11.02 -2.72 -15.43
N ILE A 4 11.33 -3.26 -14.25
CA ILE A 4 12.67 -3.75 -13.89
C ILE A 4 12.83 -5.21 -14.32
N ASP A 5 11.85 -6.05 -13.98
CA ASP A 5 11.78 -7.46 -14.38
C ASP A 5 10.31 -7.92 -14.38
N ASP A 6 10.05 -9.22 -14.53
CA ASP A 6 8.70 -9.76 -14.63
C ASP A 6 7.84 -9.49 -13.38
N ASN A 7 8.48 -9.27 -12.22
CA ASN A 7 7.78 -9.11 -10.94
C ASN A 7 8.00 -7.74 -10.28
N THR A 8 8.83 -6.88 -10.87
CA THR A 8 9.28 -5.63 -10.24
C THR A 8 9.07 -4.44 -11.14
N VAL A 9 8.47 -3.39 -10.60
CA VAL A 9 8.15 -2.17 -11.34
C VAL A 9 8.45 -0.93 -10.49
N VAL A 10 8.78 0.18 -11.17
CA VAL A 10 8.90 1.51 -10.55
C VAL A 10 7.73 2.36 -11.02
N VAL A 11 6.98 2.93 -10.08
CA VAL A 11 5.83 3.80 -10.35
C VAL A 11 6.16 5.25 -9.98
N ASN A 12 5.70 6.20 -10.79
CA ASN A 12 6.10 7.60 -10.66
C ASN A 12 4.93 8.56 -10.36
N ASN A 13 3.71 8.07 -10.37
CA ASN A 13 2.51 8.87 -10.07
C ASN A 13 1.39 7.99 -9.53
N SER A 14 0.31 8.63 -9.08
CA SER A 14 -0.83 7.92 -8.47
C SER A 14 -1.54 6.99 -9.45
N GLU A 15 -1.59 7.33 -10.72
CA GLU A 15 -2.23 6.49 -11.74
C GLU A 15 -1.44 5.19 -11.94
N GLU A 16 -0.13 5.27 -12.08
CA GLU A 16 0.75 4.10 -12.20
C GLU A 16 0.72 3.25 -10.92
N PHE A 17 0.73 3.90 -9.76
CA PHE A 17 0.64 3.24 -8.47
C PHE A 17 -0.66 2.42 -8.36
N LYS A 18 -1.79 3.06 -8.63
CA LYS A 18 -3.10 2.42 -8.60
C LYS A 18 -3.19 1.25 -9.59
N LYS A 19 -2.69 1.45 -10.81
CA LYS A 19 -2.70 0.43 -11.85
C LYS A 19 -1.87 -0.79 -11.46
N ALA A 20 -0.65 -0.58 -10.95
CA ALA A 20 0.22 -1.67 -10.54
C ALA A 20 -0.39 -2.52 -9.41
N LEU A 21 -1.15 -1.90 -8.51
CA LEU A 21 -1.72 -2.57 -7.35
C LEU A 21 -3.10 -3.18 -7.59
N SER A 22 -3.94 -2.53 -8.41
CA SER A 22 -5.34 -2.93 -8.56
C SER A 22 -5.60 -3.86 -9.76
N GLU A 23 -4.82 -3.78 -10.80
CA GLU A 23 -4.99 -4.62 -11.97
C GLU A 23 -4.33 -6.00 -11.78
N GLU A 24 -4.83 -6.99 -12.51
CA GLU A 24 -4.21 -8.30 -12.53
C GLU A 24 -2.91 -8.25 -13.31
N ASN A 25 -1.79 -8.49 -12.62
CA ASN A 25 -0.45 -8.55 -13.19
C ASN A 25 0.46 -9.30 -12.22
N ASP A 26 1.70 -9.55 -12.61
CA ASP A 26 2.66 -10.30 -11.81
C ASP A 26 3.58 -9.41 -10.97
N TYR A 27 3.37 -8.09 -10.94
CA TYR A 27 4.17 -7.18 -10.14
C TYR A 27 3.86 -7.36 -8.65
N ASN A 28 4.82 -7.85 -7.90
CA ASN A 28 4.72 -8.01 -6.44
C ASN A 28 5.77 -7.22 -5.67
N TYR A 29 6.68 -6.56 -6.37
CA TYR A 29 7.63 -5.62 -5.77
C TYR A 29 7.52 -4.28 -6.50
N ILE A 30 7.03 -3.26 -5.80
CA ILE A 30 6.71 -1.97 -6.38
C ILE A 30 7.55 -0.89 -5.70
N TYR A 31 8.46 -0.28 -6.45
CA TYR A 31 9.20 0.87 -5.99
C TYR A 31 8.46 2.17 -6.30
N LEU A 32 8.52 3.13 -5.38
CA LEU A 32 8.19 4.51 -5.70
C LEU A 32 9.41 5.17 -6.35
N GLY A 33 9.23 5.74 -7.53
CA GLY A 33 10.26 6.49 -8.24
C GLY A 33 10.07 8.00 -8.18
N ASN A 34 9.07 8.45 -7.41
CA ASN A 34 8.72 9.85 -7.20
C ASN A 34 7.80 9.96 -5.99
N ASP A 35 7.62 11.17 -5.47
CA ASP A 35 6.56 11.43 -4.50
C ASP A 35 5.20 11.18 -5.14
N ILE A 36 4.30 10.53 -4.40
CA ILE A 36 2.98 10.16 -4.90
C ILE A 36 1.92 10.69 -3.95
N THR A 37 0.90 11.34 -4.52
CA THR A 37 -0.30 11.76 -3.79
C THR A 37 -1.50 10.99 -4.33
N LEU A 38 -2.15 10.21 -3.47
CA LEU A 38 -3.35 9.45 -3.82
C LEU A 38 -4.60 10.23 -3.40
N THR A 39 -5.51 10.45 -4.35
CA THR A 39 -6.76 11.20 -4.14
C THR A 39 -8.01 10.36 -4.30
N SER A 40 -7.91 9.13 -4.77
CA SER A 40 -9.02 8.18 -4.86
C SER A 40 -8.55 6.79 -4.49
N GLY A 41 -9.41 6.03 -3.81
CA GLY A 41 -9.10 4.69 -3.35
C GLY A 41 -9.24 3.62 -4.42
N PHE A 42 -8.88 2.40 -4.05
CA PHE A 42 -8.99 1.22 -4.91
C PHE A 42 -8.85 -0.04 -4.05
N THR A 43 -9.11 -1.18 -4.66
CA THR A 43 -8.88 -2.49 -4.03
C THR A 43 -7.60 -3.11 -4.58
N ILE A 44 -6.72 -3.55 -3.69
CA ILE A 44 -5.50 -4.28 -4.07
C ILE A 44 -5.91 -5.64 -4.63
N ASN A 45 -5.43 -5.95 -5.83
CA ASN A 45 -5.80 -7.18 -6.52
C ASN A 45 -5.50 -8.41 -5.65
N ALA A 46 -6.44 -9.36 -5.65
CA ALA A 46 -6.38 -10.55 -4.80
C ALA A 46 -5.20 -11.47 -5.12
N ASN A 47 -4.63 -11.40 -6.32
CA ASN A 47 -3.45 -12.20 -6.69
C ASN A 47 -2.15 -11.72 -6.05
N LYS A 48 -2.15 -10.54 -5.44
CA LYS A 48 -0.98 -9.98 -4.76
C LYS A 48 -0.88 -10.54 -3.34
N THR A 49 -0.48 -11.80 -3.25
CA THR A 49 -0.43 -12.54 -1.98
C THR A 49 0.81 -12.22 -1.13
N ASN A 50 1.87 -11.75 -1.74
CA ASN A 50 3.09 -11.31 -1.05
C ASN A 50 3.60 -10.03 -1.71
N LEU A 51 2.98 -8.90 -1.37
CA LEU A 51 3.21 -7.61 -1.99
C LEU A 51 4.17 -6.77 -1.16
N ILE A 52 5.16 -6.17 -1.82
CA ILE A 52 6.06 -5.21 -1.19
C ILE A 52 5.97 -3.88 -1.94
N ILE A 53 5.73 -2.81 -1.19
CA ILE A 53 5.79 -1.44 -1.67
C ILE A 53 6.97 -0.77 -0.98
N ASP A 54 7.99 -0.41 -1.77
CA ASP A 54 9.24 0.15 -1.27
C ASP A 54 9.37 1.61 -1.70
N GLY A 55 9.40 2.50 -0.73
CA GLY A 55 9.47 3.93 -0.97
C GLY A 55 10.86 4.47 -1.30
N THR A 56 11.88 3.63 -1.30
CA THR A 56 13.25 4.02 -1.61
C THR A 56 13.73 3.37 -2.90
N TYR A 57 14.13 4.19 -3.86
CA TYR A 57 14.64 3.74 -5.14
C TYR A 57 15.88 4.57 -5.53
N ASN A 58 16.95 3.93 -5.96
CA ASN A 58 18.22 4.59 -6.28
C ASN A 58 18.74 5.51 -5.17
N ASN A 59 18.64 5.05 -3.91
CA ASN A 59 19.04 5.78 -2.70
C ASN A 59 18.21 7.05 -2.43
N VAL A 60 17.07 7.22 -3.06
CA VAL A 60 16.15 8.35 -2.78
C VAL A 60 14.91 7.81 -2.09
N LYS A 61 14.60 8.38 -0.94
CA LYS A 61 13.40 8.06 -0.15
C LYS A 61 12.28 9.02 -0.51
N TYR A 62 11.19 8.46 -1.03
CA TYR A 62 10.03 9.24 -1.47
C TYR A 62 8.94 9.32 -0.42
N THR A 63 8.03 10.26 -0.61
CA THR A 63 6.88 10.49 0.24
C THR A 63 5.61 10.03 -0.47
N TYR A 64 4.84 9.19 0.24
CA TYR A 64 3.48 8.82 -0.16
C TYR A 64 2.51 9.66 0.67
N THR A 65 1.67 10.42 -0.01
CA THR A 65 0.60 11.21 0.63
C THR A 65 -0.75 10.57 0.34
N ASN A 66 -1.41 10.12 1.40
CA ASN A 66 -2.75 9.57 1.34
C ASN A 66 -3.76 10.70 1.59
N ASN A 67 -4.28 11.28 0.51
CA ASN A 67 -5.22 12.41 0.57
C ASN A 67 -6.66 11.95 0.28
N LEU A 68 -7.04 10.81 0.86
CA LEU A 68 -8.39 10.28 0.77
C LEU A 68 -9.24 10.92 1.88
N ASN A 69 -10.41 11.46 1.54
CA ASN A 69 -11.23 12.23 2.46
C ASN A 69 -12.52 11.53 2.87
N GLU A 70 -13.02 10.61 2.04
CA GLU A 70 -14.29 9.91 2.28
C GLU A 70 -14.03 8.57 2.93
N SER A 71 -14.88 8.17 3.87
CA SER A 71 -14.75 6.89 4.57
C SER A 71 -14.91 5.68 3.64
N SER A 72 -15.61 5.84 2.53
CA SER A 72 -15.75 4.81 1.50
C SER A 72 -14.61 4.78 0.48
N ASP A 73 -13.69 5.75 0.54
CA ASP A 73 -12.62 5.92 -0.44
C ASP A 73 -11.30 5.51 0.22
N VAL A 74 -10.99 4.22 0.16
CA VAL A 74 -9.88 3.60 0.88
C VAL A 74 -9.03 2.75 -0.08
N ILE A 75 -7.79 2.45 0.32
CA ILE A 75 -7.05 1.35 -0.26
C ILE A 75 -7.45 0.09 0.49
N GLU A 76 -8.27 -0.74 -0.13
CA GLU A 76 -8.79 -1.94 0.51
C GLU A 76 -7.94 -3.15 0.19
N ALA A 77 -7.58 -3.89 1.23
CA ALA A 77 -7.02 -5.22 1.10
C ALA A 77 -7.99 -6.22 1.72
N SER A 78 -8.48 -7.14 0.92
CA SER A 78 -9.37 -8.22 1.32
C SER A 78 -8.79 -9.56 0.85
N THR A 79 -9.41 -10.66 1.20
CA THR A 79 -8.92 -12.03 1.04
C THR A 79 -7.91 -12.44 2.12
N SER A 80 -7.93 -13.72 2.46
CA SER A 80 -7.02 -14.32 3.46
C SER A 80 -5.68 -14.75 2.84
N ASN A 81 -4.73 -15.14 3.70
CA ASN A 81 -3.43 -15.68 3.31
C ASN A 81 -2.59 -14.71 2.48
N ARG A 82 -2.56 -13.45 2.91
CA ARG A 82 -1.81 -12.39 2.24
C ARG A 82 -0.86 -11.71 3.21
N LYS A 83 0.26 -11.24 2.65
CA LYS A 83 1.15 -10.32 3.34
C LYS A 83 1.39 -9.09 2.46
N ILE A 84 1.15 -7.92 3.01
CA ILE A 84 1.39 -6.63 2.35
C ILE A 84 2.40 -5.88 3.20
N THR A 85 3.50 -5.47 2.60
CA THR A 85 4.56 -4.73 3.29
C THR A 85 4.74 -3.38 2.62
N LEU A 86 4.68 -2.31 3.43
CA LEU A 86 5.09 -0.97 3.04
C LEU A 86 6.38 -0.66 3.78
N LYS A 87 7.42 -0.25 3.08
CA LYS A 87 8.71 -0.01 3.72
C LYS A 87 9.49 1.15 3.11
N ASN A 88 10.38 1.70 3.91
CA ASN A 88 11.38 2.68 3.51
C ASN A 88 10.78 3.92 2.85
N MET A 89 9.74 4.50 3.44
CA MET A 89 9.08 5.69 2.89
C MET A 89 8.62 6.66 3.96
N ASN A 90 8.39 7.89 3.55
CA ASN A 90 7.64 8.84 4.35
C ASN A 90 6.17 8.72 3.98
N ILE A 91 5.28 8.69 4.97
CA ILE A 91 3.84 8.63 4.76
C ILE A 91 3.18 9.80 5.45
N ILE A 92 2.35 10.53 4.72
CA ILE A 92 1.48 11.59 5.23
C ILE A 92 0.04 11.19 4.96
N SER A 93 -0.81 11.17 5.99
CA SER A 93 -2.21 10.78 5.83
C SER A 93 -3.11 11.53 6.79
N SER A 94 -4.21 12.08 6.27
CA SER A 94 -5.30 12.64 7.07
C SER A 94 -6.50 11.70 7.19
N HIS A 95 -6.44 10.53 6.58
CA HIS A 95 -7.56 9.59 6.54
C HIS A 95 -7.67 8.79 7.84
N THR A 96 -8.89 8.61 8.34
CA THR A 96 -9.16 7.93 9.62
C THR A 96 -9.10 6.40 9.52
N TYR A 97 -9.11 5.84 8.30
CA TYR A 97 -9.03 4.40 8.08
C TYR A 97 -7.63 3.92 7.70
N GLY A 98 -6.61 4.75 7.93
CA GLY A 98 -5.21 4.36 7.70
C GLY A 98 -4.82 4.30 6.22
N ILE A 99 -3.70 3.63 5.97
CA ILE A 99 -3.12 3.55 4.62
C ILE A 99 -3.68 2.35 3.86
N VAL A 100 -3.73 1.20 4.50
CA VAL A 100 -4.34 -0.01 3.95
C VAL A 100 -5.47 -0.43 4.88
N TYR A 101 -6.68 -0.42 4.36
CA TYR A 101 -7.89 -0.78 5.09
C TYR A 101 -8.20 -2.26 4.90
N VAL A 102 -8.28 -2.99 6.00
CA VAL A 102 -8.71 -4.40 6.01
C VAL A 102 -10.09 -4.44 6.64
N PRO A 103 -11.15 -4.77 5.86
CA PRO A 103 -12.51 -4.75 6.39
C PRO A 103 -12.76 -5.80 7.46
N SER A 104 -13.81 -5.59 8.23
CA SER A 104 -14.25 -6.49 9.29
C SER A 104 -14.87 -7.75 8.70
N HIS A 105 -14.04 -8.78 8.49
CA HIS A 105 -14.50 -10.07 7.98
C HIS A 105 -13.66 -11.20 8.60
N PRO A 106 -14.28 -12.23 9.21
CA PRO A 106 -13.54 -13.27 9.92
C PRO A 106 -12.56 -14.07 9.04
N ASN A 107 -12.79 -14.14 7.73
CA ASN A 107 -11.90 -14.83 6.79
C ASN A 107 -10.59 -14.08 6.53
N TYR A 108 -10.45 -12.84 7.02
CA TYR A 108 -9.23 -12.04 6.79
C TYR A 108 -8.23 -12.13 7.94
N SER A 109 -8.39 -13.09 8.85
CA SER A 109 -7.50 -13.25 10.01
C SER A 109 -6.05 -13.54 9.63
N ASN A 110 -5.81 -14.14 8.46
CA ASN A 110 -4.46 -14.44 7.94
C ASN A 110 -3.93 -13.38 6.97
N LEU A 111 -4.58 -12.23 6.89
CA LEU A 111 -4.09 -11.09 6.14
C LEU A 111 -3.23 -10.23 7.05
N SER A 112 -1.95 -10.05 6.73
CA SER A 112 -1.06 -9.20 7.50
C SER A 112 -0.62 -7.98 6.70
N VAL A 113 -0.55 -6.84 7.38
CA VAL A 113 -0.01 -5.59 6.83
C VAL A 113 1.16 -5.17 7.71
N GLU A 114 2.34 -5.07 7.11
CA GLU A 114 3.56 -4.68 7.81
C GLU A 114 4.00 -3.30 7.35
N TYR A 115 4.30 -2.42 8.31
CA TYR A 115 4.88 -1.09 8.09
C TYR A 115 6.29 -1.10 8.65
N ASN A 116 7.29 -1.06 7.78
CA ASN A 116 8.68 -1.25 8.14
C ASN A 116 9.51 -0.02 7.72
N ASN A 117 10.19 0.60 8.66
CA ASN A 117 11.01 1.79 8.41
C ASN A 117 10.19 2.93 7.77
N ILE A 118 9.09 3.28 8.41
CA ILE A 118 8.15 4.31 7.96
C ILE A 118 8.28 5.54 8.86
N ASN A 119 8.41 6.73 8.26
CA ASN A 119 8.20 7.99 8.93
C ASN A 119 6.75 8.42 8.67
N PHE A 120 5.91 8.34 9.69
CA PHE A 120 4.48 8.64 9.57
C PHE A 120 4.12 9.98 10.19
N SER A 121 3.31 10.74 9.46
CA SER A 121 2.67 11.96 9.96
C SER A 121 1.19 11.93 9.56
N GLY A 122 0.30 12.06 10.53
CA GLY A 122 -1.12 12.07 10.24
C GLY A 122 -1.99 11.52 11.36
N VAL A 123 -3.21 11.12 11.00
CA VAL A 123 -4.25 10.73 11.96
C VAL A 123 -4.17 9.25 12.30
N GLU A 124 -4.08 8.38 11.29
CA GLU A 124 -4.15 6.93 11.47
C GLU A 124 -3.23 6.22 10.47
N LEU A 125 -2.34 5.37 10.96
CA LEU A 125 -1.47 4.58 10.10
C LEU A 125 -2.18 3.32 9.60
N SER A 126 -2.88 2.62 10.48
CA SER A 126 -3.45 1.31 10.16
C SER A 126 -4.89 1.19 10.62
N CYS A 127 -5.72 0.56 9.79
CA CYS A 127 -7.06 0.13 10.16
C CYS A 127 -7.27 -1.29 9.65
N ASN A 128 -7.12 -2.26 10.55
CA ASN A 128 -7.14 -3.68 10.23
C ASN A 128 -7.97 -4.40 11.30
N TYR A 129 -9.22 -4.73 10.97
CA TYR A 129 -10.17 -5.26 11.94
C TYR A 129 -9.90 -6.71 12.34
N TYR A 130 -9.55 -7.58 11.39
CA TYR A 130 -9.38 -9.02 11.64
C TYR A 130 -8.00 -9.55 11.29
N GLY A 131 -7.24 -8.82 10.51
CA GLY A 131 -5.91 -9.22 10.11
C GLY A 131 -4.85 -8.90 11.15
N ILE A 132 -3.60 -9.03 10.76
CA ILE A 132 -2.43 -8.78 11.60
C ILE A 132 -1.75 -7.50 11.11
N THR A 133 -1.54 -6.55 12.02
CA THR A 133 -0.74 -5.35 11.75
C THR A 133 0.60 -5.46 12.45
N LYS A 134 1.69 -5.25 11.73
CA LYS A 134 3.03 -5.28 12.28
C LYS A 134 3.76 -3.97 11.94
N ILE A 135 4.31 -3.33 12.97
CA ILE A 135 5.06 -2.07 12.83
C ILE A 135 6.48 -2.32 13.33
N ILE A 136 7.44 -2.05 12.47
CA ILE A 136 8.86 -2.26 12.77
C ILE A 136 9.65 -0.96 12.58
#